data_fce21c2dc69106de40f984ea8b7d77c5
#
_entry.id   fce21c2dc69106de40f984ea8b7d77c5
#
_cell.length_a   1.000
_cell.length_b   1.000
_cell.length_c   1.000
_cell.angle_alpha   90.00
_cell.angle_beta   90.00
_cell.angle_gamma   90.00
#
_symmetry.space_group_name_H-M   'P 1'
#
loop_
_entity.id
_entity.type
_entity.pdbx_description
1 polymer ?
#
loop_
_entity_poly.entity_id
_entity_poly.type
_entity_poly.pdbx_seq_one_letter_code
_entity_poly.pdbx_strand_id
1 'polypeptide(L)'
;MSTDFILTLDRLQAAVAGAAAIRLRQALEPAGGPGSKVFPPTHEGGQYAWETRRVDGQDVRCVLLDSVQSQANRCELALLDALRDGRLRLPLIEARFAEFSDLRSVSTLEAPHRIADAIFRDSTLDGVPFRDSVIGKAFIESTIRDANGLFRWCPTALVFGMWDSTGSVGGLGTKFARALSAEIIGYGAQAGVHTSSRIDPLGIKNIEIYVTPDEDWTTDAGAAKQGKSGPEKTKPSALNHSNIPPTLDLAEENLATVKKGEPLRGGVTLDRAELCAVLSLPGLRKL
;
A
#
# COMPACT_ATOMS: atom_id res chain seq x y z
N MET A 1 24.58 -3.23 -22.90
CA MET A 1 24.13 -2.02 -23.60
C MET A 1 22.63 -1.93 -23.43
N SER A 2 22.13 -0.99 -22.64
CA SER A 2 20.70 -0.70 -22.54
C SER A 2 20.32 0.01 -23.84
N THR A 3 19.61 -0.66 -24.73
CA THR A 3 18.92 0.02 -25.82
C THR A 3 17.69 0.66 -25.20
N ASP A 4 17.71 1.97 -25.01
CA ASP A 4 16.54 2.73 -24.57
C ASP A 4 15.40 2.47 -25.55
N PHE A 5 14.45 1.66 -25.11
CA PHE A 5 13.29 1.33 -25.89
C PHE A 5 12.22 2.41 -25.68
N ILE A 6 12.11 3.31 -26.66
CA ILE A 6 11.07 4.34 -26.64
C ILE A 6 9.76 3.75 -27.19
N LEU A 7 8.70 3.77 -26.37
CA LEU A 7 7.36 3.41 -26.80
C LEU A 7 6.75 4.57 -27.60
N THR A 8 6.84 4.50 -28.93
CA THR A 8 6.19 5.46 -29.84
C THR A 8 4.73 5.10 -30.06
N LEU A 9 3.93 6.04 -30.58
CA LEU A 9 2.52 5.80 -30.90
C LEU A 9 2.36 4.64 -31.91
N ASP A 10 3.19 4.60 -32.96
CA ASP A 10 3.14 3.53 -33.98
C ASP A 10 3.43 2.16 -33.37
N ARG A 11 4.42 2.07 -32.46
CA ARG A 11 4.72 0.84 -31.75
C ARG A 11 3.59 0.42 -30.81
N LEU A 12 2.94 1.38 -30.15
CA LEU A 12 1.78 1.10 -29.31
C LEU A 12 0.61 0.59 -30.18
N GLN A 13 0.33 1.23 -31.32
CA GLN A 13 -0.72 0.79 -32.24
C GLN A 13 -0.45 -0.63 -32.78
N ALA A 14 0.78 -0.91 -33.19
CA ALA A 14 1.18 -2.23 -33.65
C ALA A 14 1.02 -3.29 -32.52
N ALA A 15 1.41 -2.95 -31.30
CA ALA A 15 1.24 -3.83 -30.13
C ALA A 15 -0.25 -4.09 -29.86
N VAL A 16 -1.08 -3.04 -29.85
CA VAL A 16 -2.53 -3.17 -29.65
C VAL A 16 -3.16 -4.06 -30.72
N ALA A 17 -2.70 -4.01 -31.96
CA ALA A 17 -3.22 -4.84 -33.04
C ALA A 17 -2.91 -6.33 -32.88
N GLY A 18 -1.69 -6.71 -32.45
CA GLY A 18 -1.23 -8.10 -32.55
C GLY A 18 -0.49 -8.69 -31.34
N ALA A 19 0.03 -7.86 -30.42
CA ALA A 19 0.79 -8.39 -29.32
C ALA A 19 -0.08 -8.93 -28.18
N ALA A 20 0.46 -9.89 -27.39
CA ALA A 20 -0.18 -10.40 -26.19
C ALA A 20 -0.01 -9.46 -24.99
N ALA A 21 1.13 -8.76 -24.90
CA ALA A 21 1.42 -7.90 -23.78
C ALA A 21 2.44 -6.80 -24.15
N ILE A 22 2.41 -5.71 -23.38
CA ILE A 22 3.53 -4.78 -23.27
C ILE A 22 4.18 -5.06 -21.92
N ARG A 23 5.48 -5.32 -21.90
CA ARG A 23 6.25 -5.62 -20.70
C ARG A 23 7.36 -4.60 -20.51
N LEU A 24 7.46 -4.05 -19.30
CA LEU A 24 8.58 -3.25 -18.82
C LEU A 24 9.33 -4.07 -17.77
N ARG A 25 10.65 -4.11 -17.88
CA ARG A 25 11.54 -4.59 -16.83
C ARG A 25 12.62 -3.53 -16.60
N GLN A 26 12.84 -3.17 -15.36
CA GLN A 26 13.81 -2.17 -14.97
C GLN A 26 14.62 -2.65 -13.78
N ALA A 27 15.94 -2.69 -13.93
CA ALA A 27 16.83 -2.92 -12.80
C ALA A 27 16.84 -1.69 -11.89
N LEU A 28 16.81 -1.95 -10.60
CA LEU A 28 16.85 -0.94 -9.55
C LEU A 28 17.98 -1.27 -8.58
N GLU A 29 18.50 -0.25 -7.93
CA GLU A 29 19.45 -0.42 -6.84
C GLU A 29 19.04 0.43 -5.63
N PRO A 30 19.50 0.08 -4.41
CA PRO A 30 19.29 0.92 -3.24
C PRO A 30 19.85 2.32 -3.45
N ALA A 31 19.18 3.35 -2.95
CA ALA A 31 19.63 4.73 -3.06
C ALA A 31 21.01 4.99 -2.47
N GLY A 32 21.44 4.20 -1.48
CA GLY A 32 22.77 4.24 -0.90
C GLY A 32 23.83 3.41 -1.66
N GLY A 33 23.46 2.82 -2.81
CA GLY A 33 24.33 1.94 -3.61
C GLY A 33 24.28 0.47 -3.19
N PRO A 34 25.05 -0.40 -3.89
CA PRO A 34 25.10 -1.82 -3.62
C PRO A 34 25.46 -2.14 -2.15
N GLY A 35 24.78 -3.12 -1.54
CA GLY A 35 24.97 -3.52 -0.16
C GLY A 35 24.30 -2.63 0.88
N SER A 36 23.71 -1.51 0.46
CA SER A 36 22.91 -0.68 1.36
C SER A 36 21.58 -1.33 1.69
N LYS A 37 21.11 -1.11 2.91
CA LYS A 37 19.81 -1.61 3.35
C LYS A 37 18.66 -0.87 2.65
N VAL A 38 17.64 -1.62 2.29
CA VAL A 38 16.31 -1.13 1.96
C VAL A 38 15.31 -1.59 3.02
N PHE A 39 14.23 -0.86 3.19
CA PHE A 39 13.18 -1.16 4.16
C PHE A 39 11.89 -1.49 3.41
N PRO A 40 11.60 -2.78 3.21
CA PRO A 40 10.37 -3.20 2.57
C PRO A 40 9.12 -2.76 3.35
N PRO A 41 7.95 -2.66 2.71
CA PRO A 41 6.71 -2.42 3.42
C PRO A 41 6.45 -3.54 4.43
N THR A 42 5.96 -3.14 5.60
CA THR A 42 5.56 -4.07 6.66
C THR A 42 4.08 -4.40 6.53
N HIS A 43 3.75 -5.68 6.69
CA HIS A 43 2.41 -6.22 6.74
C HIS A 43 1.96 -6.42 8.20
N GLU A 44 0.79 -7.02 8.39
CA GLU A 44 0.27 -7.35 9.72
C GLU A 44 1.31 -8.09 10.56
N GLY A 45 1.45 -7.71 11.82
CA GLY A 45 2.51 -8.22 12.70
C GLY A 45 3.89 -7.62 12.44
N GLY A 46 4.01 -6.59 11.57
CA GLY A 46 5.27 -5.90 11.27
C GLY A 46 6.25 -6.73 10.43
N GLN A 47 5.77 -7.71 9.71
CA GLN A 47 6.58 -8.63 8.90
C GLN A 47 6.77 -8.12 7.47
N TYR A 48 7.92 -8.45 6.87
CA TYR A 48 8.14 -8.31 5.43
C TYR A 48 7.51 -9.48 4.68
N ALA A 49 7.08 -9.25 3.43
CA ALA A 49 6.56 -10.30 2.56
C ALA A 49 7.72 -11.05 1.88
N TRP A 50 8.12 -12.15 2.48
CA TRP A 50 9.15 -13.05 1.95
C TRP A 50 8.54 -14.10 1.03
N GLU A 51 9.25 -14.43 -0.04
CA GLU A 51 8.90 -15.53 -0.93
C GLU A 51 10.15 -16.17 -1.55
N THR A 52 9.98 -17.35 -2.14
CA THR A 52 11.01 -17.99 -2.95
C THR A 52 10.57 -17.99 -4.41
N ARG A 53 11.41 -17.51 -5.31
CA ARG A 53 11.16 -17.53 -6.75
C ARG A 53 12.16 -18.42 -7.47
N ARG A 54 11.68 -19.15 -8.48
CA ARG A 54 12.54 -19.91 -9.36
C ARG A 54 13.15 -19.00 -10.42
N VAL A 55 14.46 -18.82 -10.39
CA VAL A 55 15.22 -17.97 -11.32
C VAL A 55 16.35 -18.82 -11.91
N ASP A 56 16.38 -18.93 -13.23
CA ASP A 56 17.41 -19.71 -13.96
C ASP A 56 17.61 -21.14 -13.41
N GLY A 57 16.49 -21.77 -12.99
CA GLY A 57 16.49 -23.12 -12.46
C GLY A 57 16.86 -23.24 -10.98
N GLN A 58 17.18 -22.15 -10.30
CA GLN A 58 17.51 -22.09 -8.87
C GLN A 58 16.41 -21.43 -8.05
N ASP A 59 16.27 -21.86 -6.81
CA ASP A 59 15.37 -21.24 -5.85
C ASP A 59 16.09 -20.04 -5.20
N VAL A 60 15.57 -18.83 -5.47
CA VAL A 60 16.12 -17.57 -4.98
C VAL A 60 15.18 -16.99 -3.95
N ARG A 61 15.73 -16.66 -2.78
CA ARG A 61 14.99 -15.97 -1.75
C ARG A 61 14.74 -14.52 -2.15
N CYS A 62 13.49 -14.10 -2.05
CA CYS A 62 13.03 -12.78 -2.48
C CYS A 62 12.24 -12.08 -1.37
N VAL A 63 12.16 -10.77 -1.49
CA VAL A 63 11.29 -9.93 -0.67
C VAL A 63 10.50 -8.97 -1.54
N LEU A 64 9.24 -8.78 -1.23
CA LEU A 64 8.38 -7.81 -1.90
C LEU A 64 8.78 -6.39 -1.45
N LEU A 65 9.24 -5.57 -2.37
CA LEU A 65 9.59 -4.17 -2.13
C LEU A 65 8.43 -3.23 -2.42
N ASP A 66 7.61 -3.55 -3.43
CA ASP A 66 6.37 -2.83 -3.67
C ASP A 66 5.36 -3.75 -4.36
N SER A 67 4.12 -3.76 -3.83
CA SER A 67 3.10 -4.71 -4.26
C SER A 67 2.39 -4.26 -5.54
N VAL A 68 1.71 -5.21 -6.19
CA VAL A 68 0.89 -4.93 -7.38
C VAL A 68 -0.20 -3.88 -7.09
N GLN A 69 -0.76 -3.87 -5.88
CA GLN A 69 -1.75 -2.89 -5.46
C GLN A 69 -1.13 -1.51 -5.28
N SER A 70 0.00 -1.44 -4.59
CA SER A 70 0.73 -0.20 -4.36
C SER A 70 1.23 0.41 -5.67
N GLN A 71 1.78 -0.41 -6.56
CA GLN A 71 2.20 0.05 -7.89
C GLN A 71 1.04 0.61 -8.71
N ALA A 72 -0.14 -0.01 -8.65
CA ALA A 72 -1.33 0.54 -9.30
C ALA A 72 -1.68 1.93 -8.76
N ASN A 73 -1.72 2.08 -7.42
CA ASN A 73 -2.01 3.37 -6.79
C ASN A 73 -0.96 4.44 -7.15
N ARG A 74 0.32 4.08 -7.19
CA ARG A 74 1.40 5.00 -7.62
C ARG A 74 1.23 5.45 -9.07
N CYS A 75 0.84 4.53 -9.96
CA CYS A 75 0.53 4.87 -11.35
C CYS A 75 -0.66 5.82 -11.43
N GLU A 76 -1.70 5.59 -10.63
CA GLU A 76 -2.89 6.45 -10.60
C GLU A 76 -2.57 7.86 -10.06
N LEU A 77 -1.75 7.97 -9.00
CA LEU A 77 -1.29 9.26 -8.50
C LEU A 77 -0.45 10.01 -9.56
N ALA A 78 0.42 9.31 -10.29
CA ALA A 78 1.18 9.92 -11.38
C ALA A 78 0.27 10.40 -12.54
N LEU A 79 -0.83 9.67 -12.83
CA LEU A 79 -1.83 10.12 -13.78
C LEU A 79 -2.60 11.35 -13.27
N LEU A 80 -2.90 11.40 -11.98
CA LEU A 80 -3.56 12.55 -11.35
C LEU A 80 -2.68 13.80 -11.41
N ASP A 81 -1.40 13.68 -11.11
CA ASP A 81 -0.43 14.78 -11.25
C ASP A 81 -0.34 15.26 -12.70
N ALA A 82 -0.26 14.33 -13.65
CA ALA A 82 -0.23 14.68 -15.08
C ALA A 82 -1.52 15.37 -15.55
N LEU A 83 -2.67 14.99 -14.96
CA LEU A 83 -3.96 15.62 -15.22
C LEU A 83 -4.02 17.04 -14.63
N ARG A 84 -3.59 17.20 -13.39
CA ARG A 84 -3.53 18.51 -12.70
C ARG A 84 -2.59 19.48 -13.40
N ASP A 85 -1.48 18.99 -13.94
CA ASP A 85 -0.52 19.76 -14.75
C ASP A 85 -1.03 20.05 -16.18
N GLY A 86 -2.19 19.54 -16.58
CA GLY A 86 -2.72 19.70 -17.92
C GLY A 86 -2.01 18.90 -19.02
N ARG A 87 -1.08 17.99 -18.63
CA ARG A 87 -0.34 17.10 -19.55
C ARG A 87 -1.18 15.92 -20.05
N LEU A 88 -2.28 15.63 -19.35
CA LEU A 88 -3.17 14.52 -19.64
C LEU A 88 -4.63 14.97 -19.49
N ARG A 89 -5.54 14.35 -20.26
CA ARG A 89 -6.99 14.52 -20.11
C ARG A 89 -7.62 13.16 -19.87
N LEU A 90 -8.22 12.99 -18.71
CA LEU A 90 -8.99 11.82 -18.32
C LEU A 90 -10.28 12.27 -17.64
N PRO A 91 -11.35 11.49 -17.73
CA PRO A 91 -12.50 11.67 -16.86
C PRO A 91 -12.06 11.54 -15.41
N LEU A 92 -12.50 12.46 -14.57
CA LEU A 92 -12.22 12.45 -13.13
C LEU A 92 -13.51 12.67 -12.36
N ILE A 93 -13.80 11.76 -11.45
CA ILE A 93 -14.91 11.90 -10.50
C ILE A 93 -14.29 12.24 -9.16
N GLU A 94 -14.82 13.27 -8.50
CA GLU A 94 -14.37 13.72 -7.19
C GLU A 94 -15.53 13.76 -6.21
N ALA A 95 -15.35 13.15 -5.04
CA ALA A 95 -16.20 13.36 -3.87
C ALA A 95 -15.64 14.53 -3.06
N ARG A 96 -16.49 15.50 -2.71
CA ARG A 96 -16.11 16.71 -1.96
C ARG A 96 -16.61 16.64 -0.54
N PHE A 97 -15.74 16.99 0.41
CA PHE A 97 -15.97 16.93 1.85
C PHE A 97 -15.85 18.31 2.45
N ALA A 98 -16.82 19.18 2.17
CA ALA A 98 -16.77 20.58 2.63
C ALA A 98 -16.79 20.73 4.17
N GLU A 99 -17.29 19.72 4.90
CA GLU A 99 -17.62 19.82 6.33
C GLU A 99 -16.75 18.93 7.25
N PHE A 100 -15.95 17.96 6.71
CA PHE A 100 -15.39 16.90 7.54
C PHE A 100 -13.89 16.96 7.78
N SER A 101 -13.11 17.69 7.00
CA SER A 101 -11.66 17.69 7.17
C SER A 101 -10.96 18.75 6.31
N ASP A 102 -9.65 18.91 6.55
CA ASP A 102 -8.71 19.62 5.67
C ASP A 102 -8.62 18.97 4.27
N LEU A 103 -9.07 17.73 4.13
CA LEU A 103 -9.21 17.03 2.87
C LEU A 103 -10.47 17.53 2.16
N ARG A 104 -10.30 18.39 1.15
CA ARG A 104 -11.42 19.03 0.45
C ARG A 104 -12.09 18.14 -0.59
N SER A 105 -11.36 17.20 -1.17
CA SER A 105 -11.89 16.23 -2.15
C SER A 105 -11.02 14.98 -2.23
N VAL A 106 -11.64 13.88 -2.69
CA VAL A 106 -10.97 12.62 -3.05
C VAL A 106 -11.44 12.21 -4.43
N SER A 107 -10.52 11.96 -5.34
CA SER A 107 -10.81 11.54 -6.69
C SER A 107 -10.80 10.02 -6.85
N THR A 108 -11.35 9.52 -7.96
CA THR A 108 -11.27 8.09 -8.35
C THR A 108 -9.84 7.60 -8.57
N LEU A 109 -8.87 8.48 -8.73
CA LEU A 109 -7.43 8.14 -8.85
C LEU A 109 -6.73 8.07 -7.48
N GLU A 110 -7.36 8.59 -6.43
CA GLU A 110 -6.86 8.55 -5.05
C GLU A 110 -7.56 7.47 -4.22
N ALA A 111 -8.82 7.17 -4.54
CA ALA A 111 -9.61 6.19 -3.81
C ALA A 111 -9.12 4.75 -4.07
N PRO A 112 -8.85 3.95 -3.02
CA PRO A 112 -8.28 2.60 -3.16
C PRO A 112 -9.11 1.66 -4.05
N HIS A 113 -10.43 1.80 -4.03
CA HIS A 113 -11.36 0.99 -4.83
C HIS A 113 -11.92 1.75 -6.05
N ARG A 114 -11.32 2.88 -6.40
CA ARG A 114 -11.70 3.70 -7.57
C ARG A 114 -13.16 4.10 -7.49
N ILE A 115 -13.89 4.02 -8.61
CA ILE A 115 -15.33 4.34 -8.66
C ILE A 115 -16.20 3.42 -7.76
N ALA A 116 -15.69 2.24 -7.38
CA ALA A 116 -16.39 1.30 -6.49
C ALA A 116 -16.14 1.58 -5.00
N ASP A 117 -15.35 2.60 -4.67
CA ASP A 117 -15.04 2.94 -3.29
C ASP A 117 -16.29 3.41 -2.53
N ALA A 118 -16.32 3.10 -1.23
CA ALA A 118 -17.41 3.53 -0.34
C ALA A 118 -17.56 5.06 -0.31
N ILE A 119 -16.48 5.80 -0.51
CA ILE A 119 -16.46 7.26 -0.60
C ILE A 119 -17.46 7.75 -1.67
N PHE A 120 -17.47 7.12 -2.85
CA PHE A 120 -18.42 7.48 -3.91
C PHE A 120 -19.79 6.84 -3.68
N ARG A 121 -19.82 5.58 -3.24
CA ARG A 121 -21.07 4.87 -2.95
C ARG A 121 -22.00 5.67 -2.02
N ASP A 122 -21.41 6.26 -0.98
CA ASP A 122 -22.14 6.95 0.08
C ASP A 122 -22.26 8.48 -0.17
N SER A 123 -21.85 8.92 -1.36
CA SER A 123 -21.98 10.31 -1.83
C SER A 123 -23.25 10.52 -2.67
N THR A 124 -23.56 11.78 -2.95
CA THR A 124 -24.63 12.17 -3.89
C THR A 124 -24.06 12.92 -5.09
N LEU A 125 -24.71 12.78 -6.24
CA LEU A 125 -24.45 13.58 -7.43
C LEU A 125 -25.74 14.36 -7.77
N ASP A 126 -25.67 15.68 -7.72
CA ASP A 126 -26.82 16.57 -7.96
C ASP A 126 -28.03 16.23 -7.06
N GLY A 127 -27.76 15.87 -5.79
CA GLY A 127 -28.77 15.51 -4.80
C GLY A 127 -29.34 14.09 -4.93
N VAL A 128 -28.87 13.31 -5.91
CA VAL A 128 -29.26 11.90 -6.09
C VAL A 128 -28.16 10.99 -5.52
N PRO A 129 -28.49 9.91 -4.77
CA PRO A 129 -27.49 8.93 -4.36
C PRO A 129 -26.62 8.48 -5.53
N PHE A 130 -25.31 8.42 -5.33
CA PHE A 130 -24.37 8.18 -6.43
C PHE A 130 -24.73 6.94 -7.27
N ARG A 131 -25.14 5.84 -6.64
CA ARG A 131 -25.52 4.60 -7.35
C ARG A 131 -26.77 4.77 -8.26
N ASP A 132 -27.65 5.71 -7.92
CA ASP A 132 -28.88 6.00 -8.69
C ASP A 132 -28.66 7.08 -9.76
N SER A 133 -27.52 7.74 -9.72
CA SER A 133 -27.11 8.74 -10.70
C SER A 133 -26.81 8.12 -12.07
N VAL A 134 -26.72 8.95 -13.10
CA VAL A 134 -26.33 8.52 -14.47
C VAL A 134 -24.96 7.83 -14.46
N ILE A 135 -24.01 8.35 -13.70
CA ILE A 135 -22.65 7.77 -13.59
C ILE A 135 -22.68 6.46 -12.83
N GLY A 136 -23.35 6.42 -11.69
CA GLY A 136 -23.47 5.25 -10.87
C GLY A 136 -24.16 4.09 -11.57
N LYS A 137 -25.27 4.35 -12.27
CA LYS A 137 -25.95 3.35 -13.11
C LYS A 137 -25.06 2.82 -14.21
N ALA A 138 -24.41 3.69 -14.97
CA ALA A 138 -23.46 3.29 -16.04
C ALA A 138 -22.33 2.41 -15.51
N PHE A 139 -21.85 2.68 -14.28
CA PHE A 139 -20.86 1.85 -13.59
C PHE A 139 -21.44 0.47 -13.21
N ILE A 140 -22.61 0.43 -12.56
CA ILE A 140 -23.24 -0.80 -12.04
C ILE A 140 -23.63 -1.74 -13.21
N GLU A 141 -24.11 -1.18 -14.30
CA GLU A 141 -24.53 -1.91 -15.50
C GLU A 141 -23.35 -2.40 -16.35
N SER A 142 -22.14 -1.88 -16.12
CA SER A 142 -20.94 -2.30 -16.85
C SER A 142 -20.60 -3.78 -16.60
N THR A 143 -20.33 -4.50 -17.68
CA THR A 143 -19.95 -5.91 -17.67
C THR A 143 -18.67 -6.13 -18.47
N ILE A 144 -18.09 -7.34 -18.37
CA ILE A 144 -16.94 -7.72 -19.22
C ILE A 144 -17.27 -7.80 -20.73
N ARG A 145 -18.56 -7.75 -21.10
CA ARG A 145 -19.02 -7.74 -22.51
C ARG A 145 -19.43 -6.36 -22.97
N ASP A 146 -19.66 -5.46 -22.05
CA ASP A 146 -19.98 -4.05 -22.31
C ASP A 146 -19.44 -3.19 -21.16
N ALA A 147 -18.25 -2.68 -21.37
CA ALA A 147 -17.52 -1.82 -20.41
C ALA A 147 -17.62 -0.33 -20.77
N ASN A 148 -18.53 0.07 -21.68
CA ASN A 148 -18.64 1.44 -22.17
C ASN A 148 -18.86 2.45 -21.03
N GLY A 149 -19.66 2.09 -20.01
CA GLY A 149 -19.92 2.95 -18.86
C GLY A 149 -18.62 3.26 -18.10
N LEU A 150 -17.81 2.24 -17.80
CA LEU A 150 -16.51 2.44 -17.15
C LEU A 150 -15.50 3.13 -18.06
N PHE A 151 -15.45 2.77 -19.33
CA PHE A 151 -14.56 3.44 -20.28
C PHE A 151 -14.84 4.96 -20.35
N ARG A 152 -16.09 5.34 -20.31
CA ARG A 152 -16.51 6.75 -20.34
C ARG A 152 -16.17 7.51 -19.05
N TRP A 153 -16.36 6.90 -17.88
CA TRP A 153 -16.33 7.62 -16.60
C TRP A 153 -15.13 7.32 -15.72
N CYS A 154 -14.58 6.12 -15.81
CA CYS A 154 -13.44 5.68 -15.01
C CYS A 154 -12.59 4.64 -15.77
N PRO A 155 -11.94 5.01 -16.89
CA PRO A 155 -11.19 4.08 -17.74
C PRO A 155 -10.03 3.42 -16.99
N THR A 156 -9.51 4.04 -15.91
CA THR A 156 -8.46 3.47 -15.07
C THR A 156 -8.92 2.20 -14.35
N ALA A 157 -10.20 2.05 -14.05
CA ALA A 157 -10.76 0.82 -13.50
C ALA A 157 -10.60 -0.39 -14.45
N LEU A 158 -10.58 -0.18 -15.76
CA LEU A 158 -10.34 -1.23 -16.76
C LEU A 158 -8.85 -1.62 -16.84
N VAL A 159 -7.95 -0.70 -16.51
CA VAL A 159 -6.50 -0.93 -16.53
C VAL A 159 -6.04 -1.54 -15.21
N PHE A 160 -6.39 -0.91 -14.09
CA PHE A 160 -5.91 -1.32 -12.77
C PHE A 160 -6.83 -2.30 -12.04
N GLY A 161 -7.95 -2.65 -12.66
CA GLY A 161 -8.93 -3.56 -12.09
C GLY A 161 -9.86 -2.89 -11.09
N MET A 162 -11.01 -3.49 -10.86
CA MET A 162 -12.01 -3.01 -9.93
C MET A 162 -12.88 -4.16 -9.43
N TRP A 163 -13.35 -4.05 -8.20
CA TRP A 163 -14.34 -4.97 -7.65
C TRP A 163 -15.29 -4.20 -6.73
N ASP A 164 -16.57 -4.20 -7.09
CA ASP A 164 -17.65 -3.74 -6.22
C ASP A 164 -18.18 -4.92 -5.40
N SER A 165 -17.68 -5.08 -4.18
CA SER A 165 -18.11 -6.15 -3.27
C SER A 165 -19.52 -5.96 -2.70
N THR A 166 -20.10 -4.77 -2.87
CA THR A 166 -21.43 -4.39 -2.33
C THR A 166 -22.50 -4.27 -3.40
N GLY A 167 -22.22 -4.74 -4.62
CA GLY A 167 -23.14 -4.71 -5.75
C GLY A 167 -24.42 -5.49 -5.48
N SER A 168 -25.54 -4.97 -5.98
CA SER A 168 -26.90 -5.42 -5.68
C SER A 168 -27.32 -6.74 -6.34
N VAL A 169 -26.53 -7.29 -7.24
CA VAL A 169 -26.93 -8.49 -8.01
C VAL A 169 -26.37 -9.75 -7.35
N GLY A 170 -27.14 -10.32 -6.42
CA GLY A 170 -26.88 -11.63 -5.83
C GLY A 170 -25.57 -11.78 -5.06
N GLY A 171 -25.00 -10.68 -4.53
CA GLY A 171 -23.70 -10.69 -3.82
C GLY A 171 -22.49 -10.82 -4.74
N LEU A 172 -22.67 -10.89 -6.05
CA LEU A 172 -21.63 -10.91 -7.07
C LEU A 172 -21.56 -9.52 -7.70
N GLY A 173 -20.92 -8.57 -7.02
CA GLY A 173 -20.71 -7.23 -7.56
C GLY A 173 -19.87 -7.24 -8.82
N THR A 174 -19.93 -6.17 -9.59
CA THR A 174 -19.18 -5.98 -10.82
C THR A 174 -17.68 -6.11 -10.57
N LYS A 175 -17.03 -6.99 -11.31
CA LYS A 175 -15.59 -7.26 -11.17
C LYS A 175 -14.90 -7.18 -12.53
N PHE A 176 -13.87 -6.33 -12.59
CA PHE A 176 -12.96 -6.24 -13.72
C PHE A 176 -11.56 -6.67 -13.28
N ALA A 177 -11.00 -7.65 -14.00
CA ALA A 177 -9.64 -8.10 -13.73
C ALA A 177 -8.65 -6.99 -14.09
N ARG A 178 -7.57 -6.90 -13.33
CA ARG A 178 -6.46 -5.98 -13.60
C ARG A 178 -5.78 -6.33 -14.92
N ALA A 179 -5.68 -5.38 -15.84
CA ALA A 179 -4.95 -5.54 -17.09
C ALA A 179 -3.46 -5.18 -16.93
N LEU A 180 -3.12 -4.18 -16.09
CA LEU A 180 -1.76 -3.81 -15.75
C LEU A 180 -1.39 -4.37 -14.38
N SER A 181 -0.39 -5.24 -14.33
CA SER A 181 0.25 -5.71 -13.09
C SER A 181 1.69 -5.22 -13.07
N ALA A 182 2.08 -4.58 -11.98
CA ALA A 182 3.46 -4.16 -11.74
C ALA A 182 3.84 -4.47 -10.30
N GLU A 183 5.07 -4.88 -10.06
CA GLU A 183 5.63 -5.14 -8.73
C GLU A 183 7.11 -4.83 -8.70
N ILE A 184 7.65 -4.55 -7.52
CA ILE A 184 9.09 -4.43 -7.30
C ILE A 184 9.51 -5.56 -6.36
N ILE A 185 10.48 -6.37 -6.81
CA ILE A 185 11.00 -7.50 -6.06
C ILE A 185 12.50 -7.33 -5.83
N GLY A 186 12.92 -7.60 -4.61
CA GLY A 186 14.33 -7.77 -4.26
C GLY A 186 14.71 -9.23 -4.30
N TYR A 187 15.74 -9.58 -5.03
CA TYR A 187 16.27 -10.93 -5.21
C TYR A 187 17.55 -11.11 -4.38
N GLY A 188 17.81 -12.35 -3.92
CA GLY A 188 18.95 -12.66 -3.04
C GLY A 188 18.84 -11.91 -1.69
N ALA A 189 17.61 -11.78 -1.20
CA ALA A 189 17.33 -10.94 -0.07
C ALA A 189 17.77 -11.56 1.26
N GLN A 190 18.51 -10.79 2.06
CA GLN A 190 18.94 -11.16 3.40
C GLN A 190 18.40 -10.17 4.41
N ALA A 191 17.85 -10.68 5.51
CA ALA A 191 17.32 -9.84 6.57
C ALA A 191 18.45 -9.14 7.34
N GLY A 192 18.23 -7.89 7.68
CA GLY A 192 19.16 -7.09 8.45
C GLY A 192 18.85 -7.07 9.94
N VAL A 193 19.77 -6.56 10.73
CA VAL A 193 19.62 -6.35 12.16
C VAL A 193 18.83 -5.07 12.42
N HIS A 194 17.82 -5.16 13.27
CA HIS A 194 17.11 -4.01 13.80
C HIS A 194 17.74 -3.59 15.14
N THR A 195 17.98 -2.31 15.29
CA THR A 195 18.42 -1.72 16.57
C THR A 195 17.39 -0.69 17.02
N SER A 196 17.05 -0.71 18.29
CA SER A 196 16.22 0.32 18.88
C SER A 196 16.87 0.86 20.14
N SER A 197 16.76 2.15 20.36
CA SER A 197 17.20 2.80 21.57
C SER A 197 16.42 4.09 21.78
N ARG A 198 16.32 4.51 23.03
CA ARG A 198 15.77 5.81 23.37
C ARG A 198 16.54 6.40 24.55
N ILE A 199 16.94 7.65 24.38
CA ILE A 199 17.55 8.44 25.45
C ILE A 199 16.42 9.09 26.27
N ASP A 200 16.62 9.16 27.59
CA ASP A 200 15.76 9.86 28.53
C ASP A 200 16.26 11.31 28.71
N PRO A 201 15.74 12.29 27.94
CA PRO A 201 16.23 13.67 28.00
C PRO A 201 15.83 14.38 29.31
N LEU A 202 14.82 13.87 29.99
CA LEU A 202 14.30 14.46 31.23
C LEU A 202 14.88 13.80 32.49
N GLY A 203 15.58 12.66 32.34
CA GLY A 203 16.13 11.94 33.47
C GLY A 203 15.09 11.34 34.44
N ILE A 204 13.87 11.09 33.95
CA ILE A 204 12.75 10.62 34.78
C ILE A 204 12.74 9.13 35.09
N LYS A 205 13.74 8.41 34.66
CA LYS A 205 13.87 6.96 34.84
C LYS A 205 13.60 6.48 36.29
N ASN A 206 13.96 7.31 37.26
CA ASN A 206 13.87 6.95 38.69
C ASN A 206 12.65 7.59 39.39
N ILE A 207 11.82 8.32 38.68
CA ILE A 207 10.61 8.91 39.25
C ILE A 207 9.56 7.81 39.37
N GLU A 208 8.98 7.67 40.56
CA GLU A 208 7.82 6.81 40.74
C GLU A 208 6.58 7.44 40.15
N ILE A 209 5.88 6.68 39.33
CA ILE A 209 4.63 7.09 38.71
C ILE A 209 3.56 6.03 38.97
N TYR A 210 2.33 6.47 39.03
CA TYR A 210 1.17 5.69 39.37
C TYR A 210 0.10 5.81 38.34
N VAL A 211 -0.79 4.82 38.26
CA VAL A 211 -1.98 4.86 37.40
C VAL A 211 -3.13 5.50 38.18
N THR A 212 -3.85 6.42 37.57
CA THR A 212 -5.07 7.02 38.14
C THR A 212 -6.29 6.12 37.94
N PRO A 213 -7.41 6.35 38.65
CA PRO A 213 -8.67 5.63 38.37
C PRO A 213 -9.18 5.76 36.93
N ASP A 214 -8.84 6.86 36.27
CA ASP A 214 -9.20 7.13 34.87
C ASP A 214 -8.20 6.53 33.87
N GLU A 215 -7.30 5.66 34.33
CA GLU A 215 -6.24 5.02 33.54
C GLU A 215 -5.21 5.99 32.94
N ASP A 216 -5.10 7.19 33.47
CA ASP A 216 -4.05 8.15 33.19
C ASP A 216 -2.91 7.96 34.23
N TRP A 217 -1.94 8.82 34.26
CA TRP A 217 -0.78 8.70 35.13
C TRP A 217 -0.61 9.92 36.04
N THR A 218 0.03 9.71 37.19
CA THR A 218 0.36 10.76 38.15
C THR A 218 1.65 10.44 38.90
N THR A 219 2.32 11.48 39.40
CA THR A 219 3.41 11.35 40.34
C THR A 219 2.92 11.38 41.81
N ASP A 220 1.64 11.68 42.03
CA ASP A 220 1.03 11.72 43.37
C ASP A 220 0.43 10.35 43.70
N ALA A 221 1.04 9.69 44.69
CA ALA A 221 0.56 8.41 45.20
C ALA A 221 -0.84 8.51 45.86
N GLY A 222 -1.26 9.71 46.30
CA GLY A 222 -2.60 9.95 46.86
C GLY A 222 -3.69 9.94 45.84
N ALA A 223 -3.38 10.30 44.57
CA ALA A 223 -4.29 10.30 43.47
C ALA A 223 -4.30 8.97 42.67
N ALA A 224 -3.47 7.99 43.10
CA ALA A 224 -3.34 6.71 42.44
C ALA A 224 -4.53 5.78 42.64
N LYS A 225 -4.85 5.00 41.63
CA LYS A 225 -5.75 3.84 41.74
C LYS A 225 -5.22 2.86 42.77
N GLN A 226 -6.08 2.39 43.68
CA GLN A 226 -5.69 1.46 44.72
C GLN A 226 -5.71 0.02 44.19
N GLY A 227 -4.55 -0.60 44.17
CA GLY A 227 -4.38 -2.03 43.87
C GLY A 227 -4.40 -2.89 45.17
N LYS A 228 -4.20 -4.17 45.01
CA LYS A 228 -4.21 -5.14 46.15
C LYS A 228 -3.11 -4.89 47.18
N SER A 229 -2.03 -4.21 46.80
CA SER A 229 -0.84 -4.01 47.66
C SER A 229 -0.49 -2.52 47.84
N GLY A 230 -1.45 -1.62 47.64
CA GLY A 230 -1.27 -0.18 47.70
C GLY A 230 -1.45 0.54 46.35
N PRO A 231 -0.96 1.78 46.21
CA PRO A 231 -1.09 2.54 44.95
C PRO A 231 -0.53 1.78 43.75
N GLU A 232 -1.28 1.70 42.69
CA GLU A 232 -0.88 1.00 41.46
C GLU A 232 0.24 1.75 40.77
N LYS A 233 1.43 1.14 40.74
CA LYS A 233 2.64 1.73 40.14
C LYS A 233 2.73 1.33 38.65
N THR A 234 3.23 2.26 37.84
CA THR A 234 3.64 1.99 36.46
C THR A 234 5.08 2.44 36.24
N LYS A 235 5.62 2.17 35.07
CA LYS A 235 6.98 2.54 34.71
C LYS A 235 6.99 3.70 33.72
N PRO A 236 7.93 4.66 33.84
CA PRO A 236 8.06 5.73 32.84
C PRO A 236 8.18 5.21 31.41
N SER A 237 8.77 4.05 31.18
CA SER A 237 8.87 3.42 29.85
C SER A 237 7.52 2.98 29.28
N ALA A 238 6.54 2.64 30.13
CA ALA A 238 5.18 2.30 29.68
C ALA A 238 4.46 3.53 29.09
N LEU A 239 4.86 4.73 29.52
CA LEU A 239 4.35 6.01 29.02
C LEU A 239 5.26 6.64 27.96
N ASN A 240 6.10 5.84 27.34
CA ASN A 240 7.10 6.32 26.39
C ASN A 240 8.11 7.34 26.94
N HIS A 241 8.36 7.33 28.23
CA HIS A 241 9.44 8.06 28.89
C HIS A 241 10.54 7.10 29.36
N SER A 242 11.70 7.65 29.79
CA SER A 242 12.85 6.86 30.23
C SER A 242 13.74 6.35 29.08
N ASN A 243 14.94 5.89 29.47
CA ASN A 243 15.88 5.25 28.57
C ASN A 243 15.40 3.85 28.18
N ILE A 244 15.53 3.54 26.91
CA ILE A 244 15.50 2.18 26.40
C ILE A 244 16.94 1.85 25.99
N PRO A 245 17.64 0.92 26.67
CA PRO A 245 18.97 0.49 26.26
C PRO A 245 18.94 0.03 24.80
N PRO A 246 20.02 0.21 24.04
CA PRO A 246 20.10 -0.34 22.69
C PRO A 246 19.80 -1.83 22.69
N THR A 247 18.80 -2.24 21.90
CA THR A 247 18.43 -3.64 21.71
C THR A 247 18.75 -4.06 20.29
N LEU A 248 19.03 -5.32 20.11
CA LEU A 248 19.28 -5.95 18.81
C LEU A 248 18.16 -6.96 18.56
N ASP A 249 17.42 -6.77 17.49
CA ASP A 249 16.58 -7.82 16.91
C ASP A 249 17.40 -8.49 15.81
N LEU A 250 17.91 -9.67 16.13
CA LEU A 250 18.71 -10.44 15.19
C LEU A 250 17.79 -11.13 14.19
N ALA A 251 18.09 -10.95 12.91
CA ALA A 251 17.47 -11.72 11.86
C ALA A 251 17.87 -13.20 11.99
N GLU A 252 17.10 -14.06 11.47
CA GLU A 252 17.17 -15.47 11.12
C GLU A 252 18.20 -16.41 11.77
N GLU A 253 19.43 -15.99 11.99
CA GLU A 253 20.46 -16.84 12.60
C GLU A 253 20.08 -17.32 14.00
N ASN A 254 19.15 -16.63 14.64
CA ASN A 254 18.57 -16.97 15.95
C ASN A 254 17.07 -17.32 15.89
N LEU A 255 16.57 -17.83 14.75
CA LEU A 255 15.19 -18.29 14.62
C LEU A 255 14.73 -19.27 15.70
N ALA A 256 15.67 -19.99 16.33
CA ALA A 256 15.37 -20.85 17.46
C ALA A 256 14.99 -20.08 18.73
N THR A 257 15.37 -18.80 18.84
CA THR A 257 15.10 -17.93 19.99
C THR A 257 14.01 -16.89 19.69
N VAL A 258 13.72 -16.62 18.40
CA VAL A 258 12.63 -15.74 18.02
C VAL A 258 11.31 -16.50 18.20
N LYS A 259 10.43 -15.99 19.04
CA LYS A 259 9.10 -16.57 19.21
C LYS A 259 8.39 -16.58 17.88
N LYS A 260 7.74 -17.69 17.54
CA LYS A 260 6.97 -17.85 16.32
C LYS A 260 5.96 -16.68 16.21
N GLY A 261 6.14 -15.81 15.19
CA GLY A 261 5.30 -14.62 14.97
C GLY A 261 5.93 -13.28 15.37
N GLU A 262 7.16 -13.25 15.91
CA GLU A 262 7.87 -11.98 16.09
C GLU A 262 8.35 -11.43 14.72
N PRO A 263 8.10 -10.14 14.43
CA PRO A 263 8.45 -9.56 13.14
C PRO A 263 9.97 -9.44 12.97
N LEU A 264 10.49 -9.93 11.84
CA LEU A 264 11.86 -9.65 11.42
C LEU A 264 11.93 -8.20 10.92
N ARG A 265 12.56 -7.34 11.71
CA ARG A 265 12.75 -5.92 11.41
C ARG A 265 14.24 -5.66 11.17
N GLY A 266 14.58 -4.58 10.48
CA GLY A 266 15.97 -4.17 10.34
C GLY A 266 16.41 -3.94 8.90
N GLY A 267 15.45 -3.90 7.99
CA GLY A 267 15.70 -3.77 6.56
C GLY A 267 16.23 -5.06 5.96
N VAL A 268 16.56 -5.00 4.69
CA VAL A 268 17.13 -6.10 3.93
C VAL A 268 18.26 -5.61 3.05
N THR A 269 19.24 -6.46 2.79
CA THR A 269 20.19 -6.30 1.69
C THR A 269 19.80 -7.20 0.54
N LEU A 270 20.16 -6.84 -0.69
CA LEU A 270 19.71 -7.49 -1.91
C LEU A 270 20.89 -7.67 -2.87
N ASP A 271 20.87 -8.76 -3.65
CA ASP A 271 21.76 -8.89 -4.80
C ASP A 271 21.33 -7.96 -5.93
N ARG A 272 20.02 -7.86 -6.17
CA ARG A 272 19.41 -6.94 -7.15
C ARG A 272 17.96 -6.68 -6.81
N ALA A 273 17.43 -5.57 -7.32
CA ALA A 273 15.99 -5.32 -7.33
C ALA A 273 15.51 -5.10 -8.77
N GLU A 274 14.26 -5.46 -9.05
CA GLU A 274 13.67 -5.33 -10.37
C GLU A 274 12.22 -4.85 -10.26
N LEU A 275 11.88 -3.82 -11.03
CA LEU A 275 10.51 -3.49 -11.38
C LEU A 275 10.10 -4.32 -12.60
N CYS A 276 9.03 -5.08 -12.47
CA CYS A 276 8.40 -5.77 -13.59
C CYS A 276 6.95 -5.27 -13.74
N ALA A 277 6.62 -4.73 -14.90
CA ALA A 277 5.26 -4.33 -15.24
C ALA A 277 4.79 -5.03 -16.51
N VAL A 278 3.56 -5.52 -16.52
CA VAL A 278 2.97 -6.23 -17.64
C VAL A 278 1.56 -5.71 -17.89
N LEU A 279 1.32 -5.15 -19.07
CA LEU A 279 -0.01 -4.78 -19.55
C LEU A 279 -0.53 -5.90 -20.47
N SER A 280 -1.59 -6.57 -20.05
CA SER A 280 -2.28 -7.61 -20.84
C SER A 280 -3.17 -6.98 -21.89
N LEU A 281 -2.80 -7.08 -23.16
CA LEU A 281 -3.62 -6.56 -24.26
C LEU A 281 -4.86 -7.43 -24.53
N PRO A 282 -4.81 -8.79 -24.48
CA PRO A 282 -6.02 -9.62 -24.56
C PRO A 282 -7.01 -9.33 -23.42
N GLY A 283 -6.51 -8.95 -22.24
CA GLY A 283 -7.36 -8.54 -21.12
C GLY A 283 -8.21 -7.32 -21.44
N LEU A 284 -7.66 -6.37 -22.17
CA LEU A 284 -8.36 -5.16 -22.62
C LEU A 284 -9.22 -5.39 -23.86
N ARG A 285 -8.73 -6.16 -24.84
CA ARG A 285 -9.47 -6.40 -26.10
C ARG A 285 -10.82 -7.11 -25.94
N LYS A 286 -11.03 -7.82 -24.85
CA LYS A 286 -12.28 -8.54 -24.59
C LYS A 286 -13.33 -7.70 -23.85
N LEU A 287 -13.00 -6.48 -23.48
CA LEU A 287 -13.89 -5.51 -22.87
C LEU A 287 -14.63 -4.72 -23.94
#